data_0c7af3bfc6005fda6d501d16891a124a
#
_entry.id   0c7af3bfc6005fda6d501d16891a124a
#
_cell.length_a   1.000
_cell.length_b   1.000
_cell.length_c   1.000
_cell.angle_alpha   90.00
_cell.angle_beta   90.00
_cell.angle_gamma   90.00
#
_symmetry.space_group_name_H-M   'P 1'
#
loop_
_entity.id
_entity.type
_entity.pdbx_description
1 polymer ?
#
loop_
_entity_poly.entity_id
_entity_poly.type
_entity_poly.pdbx_seq_one_letter_code
_entity_poly.pdbx_strand_id
1 'polypeptide(L)'
;MNPRDRLSGFTLIELLVALVIFGIFAVLAYAGLARLLDSRERLTEEQRVWQELSQAFLRISDDVAHARPRPVRDAGGFELRAFVGRLFDPRALAEPSLELTRGGELNYGGAPRSDLRRVAYRLKEGRLVRITWPVLDRAPVTEPLEAPLLADVETFELRFYGDSGDSVDTWPTATSGPDGPRAMEVTLAVKGLGRFKRLFLVNR
;
A
#
# COMPACT_ATOMS: atom_id res chain seq x y z
N MET A 1 -48.02 7.78 -70.61
CA MET A 1 -48.79 7.14 -69.53
C MET A 1 -47.82 7.11 -68.30
N ASN A 2 -48.07 7.99 -67.31
CA ASN A 2 -47.25 8.09 -66.14
C ASN A 2 -47.87 7.17 -65.05
N PRO A 3 -47.11 6.20 -64.49
CA PRO A 3 -47.58 5.46 -63.33
C PRO A 3 -47.52 6.39 -62.12
N ARG A 4 -48.68 6.67 -61.57
CA ARG A 4 -48.82 7.37 -60.29
C ARG A 4 -48.29 6.47 -59.18
N ASP A 5 -47.06 6.81 -58.64
CA ASP A 5 -46.57 6.22 -57.42
C ASP A 5 -47.65 6.42 -56.34
N ARG A 6 -48.25 5.33 -55.89
CA ARG A 6 -49.10 5.35 -54.71
C ARG A 6 -48.23 5.52 -53.47
N LEU A 7 -48.18 6.72 -52.94
CA LEU A 7 -47.63 6.97 -51.62
C LEU A 7 -48.51 6.19 -50.62
N SER A 8 -48.07 5.01 -50.18
CA SER A 8 -48.70 4.29 -49.08
C SER A 8 -48.35 5.01 -47.78
N GLY A 9 -49.31 5.59 -47.13
CA GLY A 9 -49.15 6.19 -45.81
C GLY A 9 -49.02 5.11 -44.75
N PHE A 10 -48.23 5.40 -43.70
CA PHE A 10 -48.11 4.53 -42.52
C PHE A 10 -49.44 4.36 -41.81
N THR A 11 -49.76 3.12 -41.41
CA THR A 11 -50.96 2.83 -40.62
C THR A 11 -50.69 3.11 -39.14
N LEU A 12 -51.75 3.48 -38.40
CA LEU A 12 -51.67 3.75 -36.98
C LEU A 12 -51.18 2.54 -36.17
N ILE A 13 -51.53 1.32 -36.61
CA ILE A 13 -51.12 0.05 -35.99
C ILE A 13 -49.61 -0.19 -36.19
N GLU A 14 -49.06 0.16 -37.34
CA GLU A 14 -47.65 0.00 -37.67
C GLU A 14 -46.78 0.91 -36.81
N LEU A 15 -47.24 2.15 -36.57
CA LEU A 15 -46.59 3.09 -35.67
C LEU A 15 -46.65 2.61 -34.21
N LEU A 16 -47.75 2.02 -33.79
CA LEU A 16 -47.89 1.49 -32.43
C LEU A 16 -46.99 0.27 -32.20
N VAL A 17 -46.93 -0.64 -33.17
CA VAL A 17 -46.00 -1.79 -33.10
C VAL A 17 -44.54 -1.34 -33.07
N ALA A 18 -44.18 -0.38 -33.91
CA ALA A 18 -42.81 0.18 -33.91
C ALA A 18 -42.44 0.80 -32.58
N LEU A 19 -43.35 1.56 -31.92
CA LEU A 19 -43.14 2.13 -30.60
C LEU A 19 -42.95 1.05 -29.51
N VAL A 20 -43.74 -0.02 -29.55
CA VAL A 20 -43.61 -1.14 -28.60
C VAL A 20 -42.25 -1.81 -28.76
N ILE A 21 -41.87 -2.12 -30.01
CA ILE A 21 -40.56 -2.74 -30.28
C ILE A 21 -39.44 -1.81 -29.83
N PHE A 22 -39.51 -0.52 -30.16
CA PHE A 22 -38.51 0.48 -29.72
C PHE A 22 -38.43 0.55 -28.19
N GLY A 23 -39.59 0.54 -27.49
CA GLY A 23 -39.64 0.54 -26.02
C GLY A 23 -38.94 -0.67 -25.42
N ILE A 24 -39.15 -1.87 -25.98
CA ILE A 24 -38.48 -3.09 -25.54
C ILE A 24 -36.95 -2.98 -25.74
N PHE A 25 -36.50 -2.52 -26.91
CA PHE A 25 -35.08 -2.31 -27.18
C PHE A 25 -34.46 -1.27 -26.25
N ALA A 26 -35.16 -0.17 -25.98
CA ALA A 26 -34.68 0.87 -25.06
C ALA A 26 -34.49 0.32 -23.63
N VAL A 27 -35.44 -0.48 -23.13
CA VAL A 27 -35.31 -1.14 -21.79
C VAL A 27 -34.12 -2.11 -21.75
N LEU A 28 -33.98 -2.94 -22.79
CA LEU A 28 -32.88 -3.90 -22.87
C LEU A 28 -31.51 -3.19 -22.95
N ALA A 29 -31.41 -2.14 -23.74
CA ALA A 29 -30.19 -1.33 -23.86
C ALA A 29 -29.83 -0.65 -22.54
N TYR A 30 -30.84 -0.08 -21.86
CA TYR A 30 -30.62 0.54 -20.54
C TYR A 30 -30.17 -0.49 -19.47
N ALA A 31 -30.82 -1.66 -19.42
CA ALA A 31 -30.49 -2.75 -18.54
C ALA A 31 -29.05 -3.27 -18.80
N GLY A 32 -28.66 -3.36 -20.07
CA GLY A 32 -27.30 -3.72 -20.46
C GLY A 32 -26.26 -2.70 -20.00
N LEU A 33 -26.54 -1.41 -20.18
CA LEU A 33 -25.67 -0.32 -19.74
C LEU A 33 -25.52 -0.29 -18.22
N ALA A 34 -26.61 -0.44 -17.48
CA ALA A 34 -26.59 -0.48 -16.01
C ALA A 34 -25.66 -1.60 -15.49
N ARG A 35 -25.80 -2.82 -16.03
CA ARG A 35 -24.94 -3.96 -15.67
C ARG A 35 -23.45 -3.70 -15.98
N LEU A 36 -23.17 -3.01 -17.06
CA LEU A 36 -21.82 -2.69 -17.47
C LEU A 36 -21.17 -1.66 -16.52
N LEU A 37 -21.94 -0.68 -16.07
CA LEU A 37 -21.50 0.30 -15.07
C LEU A 37 -21.23 -0.37 -13.71
N ASP A 38 -22.13 -1.22 -13.21
CA ASP A 38 -21.94 -1.96 -11.96
C ASP A 38 -20.67 -2.85 -12.02
N SER A 39 -20.44 -3.50 -13.16
CA SER A 39 -19.24 -4.32 -13.34
C SER A 39 -17.97 -3.48 -13.34
N ARG A 40 -17.99 -2.29 -13.92
CA ARG A 40 -16.86 -1.36 -13.90
C ARG A 40 -16.53 -0.88 -12.49
N GLU A 41 -17.51 -0.53 -11.69
CA GLU A 41 -17.31 -0.08 -10.31
C GLU A 41 -16.62 -1.16 -9.47
N ARG A 42 -17.08 -2.42 -9.56
CA ARG A 42 -16.46 -3.56 -8.86
C ARG A 42 -15.01 -3.78 -9.29
N LEU A 43 -14.73 -3.79 -10.59
CA LEU A 43 -13.38 -3.96 -11.11
C LEU A 43 -12.46 -2.82 -10.69
N THR A 44 -12.95 -1.58 -10.64
CA THR A 44 -12.17 -0.42 -10.21
C THR A 44 -11.79 -0.52 -8.72
N GLU A 45 -12.72 -0.98 -7.87
CA GLU A 45 -12.44 -1.16 -6.44
C GLU A 45 -11.42 -2.29 -6.19
N GLU A 46 -11.58 -3.43 -6.86
CA GLU A 46 -10.59 -4.51 -6.78
C GLU A 46 -9.20 -4.04 -7.25
N GLN A 47 -9.13 -3.33 -8.38
CA GLN A 47 -7.87 -2.78 -8.89
C GLN A 47 -7.23 -1.79 -7.91
N ARG A 48 -8.04 -0.96 -7.22
CA ARG A 48 -7.55 -0.01 -6.23
C ARG A 48 -6.83 -0.72 -5.09
N VAL A 49 -7.43 -1.76 -4.52
CA VAL A 49 -6.81 -2.51 -3.40
C VAL A 49 -5.52 -3.20 -3.83
N TRP A 50 -5.48 -3.77 -5.04
CA TRP A 50 -4.24 -4.35 -5.59
C TRP A 50 -3.14 -3.31 -5.82
N GLN A 51 -3.51 -2.11 -6.24
CA GLN A 51 -2.56 -1.00 -6.40
C GLN A 51 -2.02 -0.54 -5.06
N GLU A 52 -2.88 -0.36 -4.04
CA GLU A 52 -2.46 0.01 -2.68
C GLU A 52 -1.50 -1.04 -2.09
N LEU A 53 -1.81 -2.34 -2.21
CA LEU A 53 -0.94 -3.42 -1.77
C LEU A 53 0.42 -3.38 -2.48
N SER A 54 0.41 -3.19 -3.79
CA SER A 54 1.64 -3.09 -4.58
C SER A 54 2.46 -1.87 -4.19
N GLN A 55 1.84 -0.73 -3.98
CA GLN A 55 2.50 0.50 -3.52
C GLN A 55 3.07 0.35 -2.10
N ALA A 56 2.36 -0.34 -1.19
CA ALA A 56 2.86 -0.62 0.15
C ALA A 56 4.16 -1.44 0.08
N PHE A 57 4.19 -2.51 -0.71
CA PHE A 57 5.41 -3.30 -0.90
C PHE A 57 6.53 -2.54 -1.60
N LEU A 58 6.21 -1.71 -2.59
CA LEU A 58 7.21 -0.86 -3.26
C LEU A 58 7.82 0.15 -2.29
N ARG A 59 7.01 0.74 -1.40
CA ARG A 59 7.50 1.68 -0.40
C ARG A 59 8.40 1.00 0.62
N ILE A 60 8.04 -0.19 1.11
CA ILE A 60 8.89 -0.98 1.99
C ILE A 60 10.20 -1.34 1.26
N SER A 61 10.13 -1.78 0.01
CA SER A 61 11.29 -2.11 -0.80
C SER A 61 12.24 -0.92 -0.95
N ASP A 62 11.71 0.25 -1.26
CA ASP A 62 12.50 1.48 -1.40
C ASP A 62 13.18 1.87 -0.09
N ASP A 63 12.44 1.86 1.03
CA ASP A 63 13.02 2.19 2.34
C ASP A 63 14.14 1.23 2.74
N VAL A 64 13.96 -0.06 2.51
CA VAL A 64 14.94 -1.11 2.86
C VAL A 64 16.15 -1.09 1.93
N ALA A 65 15.94 -0.83 0.63
CA ALA A 65 17.03 -0.69 -0.34
C ALA A 65 17.93 0.53 -0.07
N HIS A 66 17.39 1.55 0.59
CA HIS A 66 18.14 2.75 1.00
C HIS A 66 18.55 2.73 2.49
N ALA A 67 18.44 1.59 3.17
CA ALA A 67 18.86 1.49 4.57
C ALA A 67 20.33 1.92 4.74
N ARG A 68 20.65 2.52 5.90
CA ARG A 68 21.98 3.00 6.27
C ARG A 68 22.30 2.58 7.69
N PRO A 69 23.55 2.17 7.99
CA PRO A 69 23.98 1.74 9.32
C PRO A 69 24.23 2.94 10.26
N ARG A 70 23.22 3.81 10.38
CA ARG A 70 23.28 5.00 11.25
C ARG A 70 22.32 4.85 12.42
N PRO A 71 22.79 4.56 13.64
CA PRO A 71 21.98 4.56 14.84
C PRO A 71 21.45 5.98 15.12
N VAL A 72 20.35 6.07 15.86
CA VAL A 72 19.70 7.33 16.22
C VAL A 72 19.43 7.37 17.72
N ARG A 73 19.08 8.53 18.26
CA ARG A 73 18.60 8.66 19.65
C ARG A 73 17.08 8.80 19.67
N ASP A 74 16.45 8.07 20.57
CA ASP A 74 15.02 8.22 20.82
C ASP A 74 14.71 9.48 21.64
N ALA A 75 13.41 9.70 21.92
CA ALA A 75 12.95 10.84 22.70
C ALA A 75 13.47 10.85 24.16
N GLY A 76 13.86 9.71 24.69
CA GLY A 76 14.50 9.55 26.01
C GLY A 76 16.02 9.71 25.97
N GLY A 77 16.62 9.92 24.80
CA GLY A 77 18.07 10.01 24.61
C GLY A 77 18.77 8.66 24.48
N PHE A 78 18.05 7.55 24.53
CA PHE A 78 18.62 6.20 24.37
C PHE A 78 18.99 5.94 22.91
N GLU A 79 20.11 5.25 22.71
CA GLU A 79 20.53 4.86 21.37
C GLU A 79 19.66 3.73 20.81
N LEU A 80 19.08 3.96 19.65
CA LEU A 80 18.39 2.96 18.86
C LEU A 80 19.27 2.51 17.69
N ARG A 81 19.37 1.20 17.50
CA ARG A 81 20.07 0.61 16.36
C ARG A 81 19.56 1.14 15.04
N ALA A 82 20.42 1.14 14.03
CA ALA A 82 20.09 1.61 12.69
C ALA A 82 18.92 0.85 12.06
N PHE A 83 18.80 -0.43 12.37
CA PHE A 83 17.72 -1.32 11.90
C PHE A 83 17.16 -2.09 13.10
N VAL A 84 15.85 -2.04 13.29
CA VAL A 84 15.13 -2.71 14.39
C VAL A 84 13.89 -3.38 13.84
N GLY A 85 13.74 -4.67 14.12
CA GLY A 85 12.56 -5.45 13.85
C GLY A 85 12.01 -6.10 15.11
N ARG A 86 10.72 -5.97 15.35
CA ARG A 86 10.03 -6.51 16.53
C ARG A 86 8.87 -7.40 16.12
N LEU A 87 8.56 -8.37 16.95
CA LEU A 87 7.29 -9.08 16.82
C LEU A 87 6.12 -8.11 16.95
N PHE A 88 5.11 -8.32 16.16
CA PHE A 88 3.86 -7.57 16.32
C PHE A 88 3.24 -7.93 17.68
N ASP A 89 3.10 -6.94 18.56
CA ASP A 89 2.38 -7.07 19.82
C ASP A 89 1.11 -6.21 19.76
N PRO A 90 -0.09 -6.82 19.76
CA PRO A 90 -1.35 -6.07 19.77
C PRO A 90 -1.53 -5.17 21.00
N ARG A 91 -0.76 -5.42 22.08
CA ARG A 91 -0.81 -4.64 23.32
C ARG A 91 0.15 -3.46 23.32
N ALA A 92 1.24 -3.56 22.55
CA ALA A 92 2.25 -2.51 22.39
C ALA A 92 1.95 -1.62 21.17
N LEU A 93 0.74 -1.06 21.10
CA LEU A 93 0.26 -0.27 19.95
C LEU A 93 1.14 0.94 19.61
N ALA A 94 1.98 1.40 20.53
CA ALA A 94 2.87 2.54 20.31
C ALA A 94 4.17 2.16 19.59
N GLU A 95 4.63 0.90 19.70
CA GLU A 95 5.91 0.48 19.14
C GLU A 95 5.75 -0.01 17.68
N PRO A 96 6.61 0.50 16.77
CA PRO A 96 6.62 0.02 15.40
C PRO A 96 7.24 -1.38 15.32
N SER A 97 6.67 -2.23 14.43
CA SER A 97 7.21 -3.57 14.16
C SER A 97 8.52 -3.52 13.38
N LEU A 98 8.69 -2.53 12.50
CA LEU A 98 9.92 -2.28 11.75
C LEU A 98 10.33 -0.82 11.91
N GLU A 99 11.61 -0.57 12.16
CA GLU A 99 12.16 0.78 12.24
C GLU A 99 13.59 0.78 11.69
N LEU A 100 13.89 1.70 10.77
CA LEU A 100 15.21 1.79 10.15
C LEU A 100 15.60 3.22 9.80
N THR A 101 16.92 3.47 9.72
CA THR A 101 17.46 4.68 9.14
C THR A 101 17.67 4.47 7.65
N ARG A 102 17.12 5.35 6.83
CA ARG A 102 17.33 5.35 5.38
C ARG A 102 18.06 6.60 4.90
N GLY A 103 18.76 6.49 3.78
CA GLY A 103 19.33 7.63 3.03
C GLY A 103 18.47 7.98 1.80
N GLY A 104 19.00 8.89 0.99
CA GLY A 104 18.41 9.26 -0.30
C GLY A 104 17.22 10.20 -0.20
N GLU A 105 17.09 10.95 0.88
CA GLU A 105 16.11 12.03 0.96
C GLU A 105 16.51 13.19 0.07
N LEU A 106 15.66 13.51 -0.90
CA LEU A 106 15.93 14.58 -1.86
C LEU A 106 15.95 15.95 -1.18
N ASN A 107 17.02 16.71 -1.43
CA ASN A 107 17.19 18.06 -0.94
C ASN A 107 17.11 19.07 -2.09
N TYR A 108 15.91 19.38 -2.52
CA TYR A 108 15.66 20.26 -3.66
C TYR A 108 16.12 21.71 -3.48
N GLY A 109 16.31 22.15 -2.23
CA GLY A 109 16.65 23.55 -1.92
C GLY A 109 18.12 23.77 -1.62
N GLY A 110 18.99 22.74 -1.69
CA GLY A 110 20.41 22.86 -1.32
C GLY A 110 20.63 23.27 0.14
N ALA A 111 19.60 23.18 1.00
CA ALA A 111 19.73 23.50 2.41
C ALA A 111 20.74 22.55 3.09
N PRO A 112 21.53 22.99 4.07
CA PRO A 112 22.46 22.14 4.81
C PRO A 112 21.70 21.20 5.75
N ARG A 113 21.08 20.16 5.20
CA ARG A 113 20.38 19.11 5.95
C ARG A 113 20.86 17.74 5.51
N SER A 114 20.77 16.78 6.43
CA SER A 114 21.06 15.38 6.15
C SER A 114 20.08 14.81 5.13
N ASP A 115 20.58 13.94 4.24
CA ASP A 115 19.76 13.09 3.36
C ASP A 115 19.22 11.85 4.08
N LEU A 116 19.57 11.68 5.36
CA LEU A 116 19.12 10.57 6.19
C LEU A 116 17.77 10.86 6.83
N ARG A 117 16.95 9.81 6.93
CA ARG A 117 15.63 9.87 7.54
C ARG A 117 15.37 8.61 8.38
N ARG A 118 14.75 8.76 9.53
CA ARG A 118 14.24 7.63 10.29
C ARG A 118 12.82 7.31 9.86
N VAL A 119 12.57 6.03 9.52
CA VAL A 119 11.25 5.54 9.09
C VAL A 119 10.89 4.31 9.87
N ALA A 120 9.58 4.09 10.04
CA ALA A 120 9.06 2.90 10.69
C ALA A 120 7.73 2.46 10.09
N TYR A 121 7.37 1.22 10.40
CA TYR A 121 6.12 0.60 9.97
C TYR A 121 5.44 -0.04 11.17
N ARG A 122 4.15 0.18 11.30
CA ARG A 122 3.32 -0.48 12.30
C ARG A 122 1.93 -0.82 11.75
N LEU A 123 1.33 -1.84 12.34
CA LEU A 123 -0.08 -2.13 12.15
C LEU A 123 -0.88 -1.40 13.23
N LYS A 124 -1.76 -0.48 12.82
CA LYS A 124 -2.59 0.32 13.71
C LYS A 124 -4.03 0.26 13.22
N GLU A 125 -4.94 -0.25 14.02
CA GLU A 125 -6.38 -0.30 13.71
C GLU A 125 -6.68 -0.93 12.33
N GLY A 126 -6.04 -2.06 12.01
CA GLY A 126 -6.22 -2.73 10.72
C GLY A 126 -5.60 -2.01 9.53
N ARG A 127 -4.72 -1.04 9.75
CA ARG A 127 -4.02 -0.29 8.70
C ARG A 127 -2.51 -0.42 8.84
N LEU A 128 -1.83 -0.71 7.75
CA LEU A 128 -0.38 -0.58 7.70
C LEU A 128 -0.04 0.90 7.57
N VAL A 129 0.66 1.43 8.59
CA VAL A 129 1.04 2.84 8.67
C VAL A 129 2.55 2.97 8.58
N ARG A 130 3.02 3.84 7.68
CA ARG A 130 4.41 4.28 7.63
C ARG A 130 4.57 5.53 8.46
N ILE A 131 5.59 5.53 9.32
CA ILE A 131 5.93 6.61 10.22
C ILE A 131 7.26 7.22 9.77
N THR A 132 7.35 8.54 9.77
CA THR A 132 8.57 9.25 9.37
C THR A 132 8.85 10.35 10.39
N TRP A 133 10.10 10.44 10.87
CA TRP A 133 10.50 11.54 11.75
C TRP A 133 11.22 12.63 10.96
N PRO A 134 10.93 13.91 11.26
CA PRO A 134 11.56 15.03 10.56
C PRO A 134 13.07 15.15 10.88
N VAL A 135 13.50 14.62 12.02
CA VAL A 135 14.90 14.61 12.48
C VAL A 135 15.31 13.21 12.89
N LEU A 136 16.62 12.90 12.84
CA LEU A 136 17.16 11.59 13.21
C LEU A 136 17.13 11.38 14.73
N ASP A 137 17.76 12.29 15.46
CA ASP A 137 17.81 12.26 16.92
C ASP A 137 16.62 13.04 17.46
N ARG A 138 15.72 12.36 18.17
CA ARG A 138 14.41 12.87 18.56
C ARG A 138 14.48 13.60 19.89
N ALA A 139 13.84 14.75 19.96
CA ALA A 139 13.48 15.38 21.23
C ALA A 139 12.11 14.86 21.70
N PRO A 140 11.77 14.98 23.01
CA PRO A 140 10.46 14.56 23.52
C PRO A 140 9.24 15.16 22.79
N VAL A 141 9.43 16.36 22.21
CA VAL A 141 8.40 17.07 21.44
C VAL A 141 8.40 16.77 19.94
N THR A 142 9.28 15.87 19.47
CA THR A 142 9.35 15.53 18.05
C THR A 142 8.18 14.64 17.65
N GLU A 143 7.20 15.20 16.97
CA GLU A 143 6.06 14.45 16.46
C GLU A 143 6.41 13.77 15.13
N PRO A 144 6.10 12.49 14.97
CA PRO A 144 6.25 11.78 13.70
C PRO A 144 5.12 12.13 12.73
N LEU A 145 5.41 12.03 11.45
CA LEU A 145 4.40 12.04 10.38
C LEU A 145 3.94 10.60 10.14
N GLU A 146 2.65 10.35 10.27
CA GLU A 146 2.03 9.06 9.99
C GLU A 146 1.32 9.10 8.63
N ALA A 147 1.60 8.13 7.78
CA ALA A 147 0.98 7.97 6.47
C ALA A 147 0.39 6.55 6.36
N PRO A 148 -0.92 6.38 6.26
CA PRO A 148 -1.52 5.09 6.00
C PRO A 148 -1.14 4.64 4.58
N LEU A 149 -0.73 3.36 4.43
CA LEU A 149 -0.32 2.77 3.16
C LEU A 149 -1.32 1.75 2.63
N LEU A 150 -1.94 0.97 3.52
CA LEU A 150 -2.84 -0.12 3.16
C LEU A 150 -3.87 -0.30 4.27
N ALA A 151 -5.13 -0.41 3.88
CA ALA A 151 -6.25 -0.72 4.78
C ALA A 151 -6.52 -2.23 4.84
N ASP A 152 -7.38 -2.62 5.77
CA ASP A 152 -7.87 -4.00 5.94
C ASP A 152 -6.74 -5.04 6.15
N VAL A 153 -5.64 -4.64 6.79
CA VAL A 153 -4.52 -5.51 7.14
C VAL A 153 -4.80 -6.22 8.45
N GLU A 154 -4.82 -7.55 8.40
CA GLU A 154 -5.04 -8.42 9.57
C GLU A 154 -3.72 -8.72 10.30
N THR A 155 -2.64 -9.00 9.53
CA THR A 155 -1.32 -9.28 10.09
C THR A 155 -0.22 -8.59 9.29
N PHE A 156 0.82 -8.16 10.02
CA PHE A 156 2.08 -7.66 9.48
C PHE A 156 3.22 -8.39 10.19
N GLU A 157 3.73 -9.42 9.56
CA GLU A 157 4.76 -10.29 10.09
C GLU A 157 6.09 -10.05 9.39
N LEU A 158 7.18 -10.08 10.16
CA LEU A 158 8.53 -9.86 9.68
C LEU A 158 9.41 -11.05 10.03
N ARG A 159 10.32 -11.39 9.11
CA ARG A 159 11.37 -12.36 9.35
C ARG A 159 12.68 -11.85 8.77
N PHE A 160 13.75 -11.96 9.52
CA PHE A 160 15.05 -11.40 9.18
C PHE A 160 16.06 -12.51 8.96
N TYR A 161 16.95 -12.32 8.00
CA TYR A 161 18.02 -13.25 7.64
C TYR A 161 19.36 -12.59 7.89
N GLY A 162 20.16 -13.18 8.76
CA GLY A 162 21.55 -12.78 9.03
C GLY A 162 22.55 -13.35 8.03
N ASP A 163 23.82 -13.22 8.32
CA ASP A 163 24.92 -13.72 7.46
C ASP A 163 25.01 -15.26 7.46
N SER A 164 24.61 -15.90 8.55
CA SER A 164 24.53 -17.37 8.65
C SER A 164 23.48 -18.00 7.74
N GLY A 165 22.51 -17.20 7.26
CA GLY A 165 21.35 -17.68 6.52
C GLY A 165 20.19 -18.13 7.41
N ASP A 166 20.38 -18.17 8.73
CA ASP A 166 19.31 -18.49 9.68
C ASP A 166 18.30 -17.36 9.73
N SER A 167 17.03 -17.72 9.89
CA SER A 167 15.95 -16.75 10.00
C SER A 167 15.56 -16.51 11.46
N VAL A 168 15.31 -15.25 11.80
CA VAL A 168 14.88 -14.79 13.13
C VAL A 168 13.68 -13.84 12.99
N ASP A 169 12.82 -13.83 13.99
CA ASP A 169 11.61 -13.02 13.98
C ASP A 169 11.82 -11.62 14.59
N THR A 170 13.00 -11.37 15.19
CA THR A 170 13.36 -10.08 15.77
C THR A 170 14.77 -9.67 15.35
N TRP A 171 15.00 -8.36 15.21
CA TRP A 171 16.31 -7.80 14.90
C TRP A 171 16.55 -6.50 15.70
N PRO A 172 17.74 -6.27 16.29
CA PRO A 172 18.90 -7.15 16.29
C PRO A 172 18.77 -8.35 17.24
N THR A 173 19.54 -9.39 16.99
CA THR A 173 19.74 -10.51 17.92
C THR A 173 20.93 -10.22 18.82
N ALA A 174 21.16 -11.03 19.86
CA ALA A 174 22.32 -10.91 20.73
C ALA A 174 23.67 -11.05 20.00
N THR A 175 23.65 -11.77 18.86
CA THR A 175 24.84 -12.06 18.05
C THR A 175 24.95 -11.22 16.78
N SER A 176 23.94 -10.38 16.47
CA SER A 176 23.99 -9.53 15.28
C SER A 176 24.97 -8.37 15.46
N GLY A 177 25.72 -8.07 14.40
CA GLY A 177 26.61 -6.91 14.32
C GLY A 177 25.84 -5.57 14.30
N PRO A 178 26.54 -4.46 14.12
CA PRO A 178 25.94 -3.13 14.06
C PRO A 178 25.07 -2.95 12.79
N ASP A 179 25.36 -3.71 11.76
CA ASP A 179 24.69 -3.63 10.47
C ASP A 179 23.28 -4.24 10.51
N GLY A 180 22.46 -3.90 9.53
CA GLY A 180 21.15 -4.49 9.35
C GLY A 180 21.21 -5.98 8.97
N PRO A 181 20.06 -6.67 8.89
CA PRO A 181 19.98 -8.03 8.36
C PRO A 181 20.36 -8.02 6.87
N ARG A 182 20.77 -9.18 6.34
CA ARG A 182 21.05 -9.34 4.90
C ARG A 182 19.80 -9.25 4.06
N ALA A 183 18.73 -9.81 4.57
CA ALA A 183 17.43 -9.79 3.93
C ALA A 183 16.32 -9.75 4.97
N MET A 184 15.16 -9.28 4.54
CA MET A 184 13.95 -9.22 5.34
C MET A 184 12.77 -9.77 4.52
N GLU A 185 12.04 -10.70 5.09
CA GLU A 185 10.79 -11.20 4.55
C GLU A 185 9.62 -10.48 5.23
N VAL A 186 8.70 -9.98 4.43
CA VAL A 186 7.48 -9.31 4.89
C VAL A 186 6.30 -10.16 4.47
N THR A 187 5.44 -10.49 5.43
CA THR A 187 4.16 -11.13 5.18
C THR A 187 3.03 -10.20 5.61
N LEU A 188 2.13 -9.90 4.68
CA LEU A 188 0.91 -9.14 4.90
C LEU A 188 -0.29 -10.05 4.67
N ALA A 189 -1.19 -10.18 5.65
CA ALA A 189 -2.52 -10.74 5.44
C ALA A 189 -3.51 -9.59 5.30
N VAL A 190 -4.25 -9.56 4.20
CA VAL A 190 -5.23 -8.52 3.87
C VAL A 190 -6.60 -9.17 3.78
N LYS A 191 -7.57 -8.60 4.48
CA LYS A 191 -8.93 -9.12 4.54
C LYS A 191 -9.54 -9.22 3.13
N GLY A 192 -10.05 -10.39 2.80
CA GLY A 192 -10.66 -10.64 1.49
C GLY A 192 -9.70 -10.91 0.34
N LEU A 193 -8.39 -10.60 0.47
CA LEU A 193 -7.38 -10.86 -0.55
C LEU A 193 -6.46 -12.04 -0.20
N GLY A 194 -6.26 -12.32 1.10
CA GLY A 194 -5.39 -13.40 1.56
C GLY A 194 -4.01 -12.93 2.02
N ARG A 195 -3.03 -13.83 1.99
CA ARG A 195 -1.68 -13.63 2.54
C ARG A 195 -0.65 -13.46 1.43
N PHE A 196 0.14 -12.39 1.51
CA PHE A 196 1.18 -12.03 0.54
C PHE A 196 2.53 -11.97 1.23
N LYS A 197 3.51 -12.59 0.61
CA LYS A 197 4.87 -12.69 1.12
C LYS A 197 5.87 -12.14 0.11
N ARG A 198 6.81 -11.30 0.58
CA ARG A 198 7.93 -10.79 -0.24
C ARG A 198 9.22 -10.75 0.55
N LEU A 199 10.31 -11.10 -0.14
CA LEU A 199 11.67 -11.03 0.37
C LEU A 199 12.36 -9.79 -0.21
N PHE A 200 13.01 -9.01 0.66
CA PHE A 200 13.76 -7.82 0.31
C PHE A 200 15.23 -7.97 0.74
N LEU A 201 16.13 -7.60 -0.14
CA LEU A 201 17.54 -7.43 0.24
C LEU A 201 17.69 -6.10 0.95
N VAL A 202 18.40 -6.11 2.08
CA VAL A 202 18.67 -4.91 2.88
C VAL A 202 20.01 -4.35 2.46
N ASN A 203 20.06 -3.06 2.14
CA ASN A 203 21.31 -2.35 1.97
C ASN A 203 21.87 -2.05 3.38
N ARG A 204 23.16 -2.40 3.63
CA ARG A 204 23.81 -2.31 4.94
C ARG A 204 25.25 -1.77 4.81
#